data_36d7e07592d0ff80b413b029419c1bb2
#
_entry.id   36d7e07592d0ff80b413b029419c1bb2
#
_cell.length_a   1.000
_cell.length_b   1.000
_cell.length_c   1.000
_cell.angle_alpha   90.00
_cell.angle_beta   90.00
_cell.angle_gamma   90.00
#
_symmetry.space_group_name_H-M   'P 1'
#
loop_
_entity.id
_entity.type
_entity.pdbx_description
1 polymer ?
#
loop_
_entity_poly.entity_id
_entity_poly.type
_entity_poly.pdbx_seq_one_letter_code
_entity_poly.pdbx_strand_id
1 'polypeptide(L)'
;MGTETTLDDRWYVLRDLARPNAKKPAYKQLQEKPEMADCVFVPLKQHVFKEYGKRVVRFVPYMPDLVFVHKSKQELDPIVREMPLLQYRYVRGGKQYEAMSVRHKDFEKFRDAVNTVNNNVEYYSFDEVRPEIYGSRIRIIGGRLDGFEGRLM
;
A
#
# COMPACT_ATOMS: atom_id res chain seq x y z
N MET A 1 -21.39 -2.54 21.59
CA MET A 1 -20.54 -3.47 20.89
C MET A 1 -20.02 -2.93 19.60
N GLY A 2 -20.85 -2.39 18.74
CA GLY A 2 -20.39 -1.86 17.47
C GLY A 2 -19.67 -0.53 17.53
N THR A 3 -19.69 0.15 18.64
CA THR A 3 -19.10 1.48 18.77
C THR A 3 -17.57 1.46 18.78
N GLU A 4 -16.98 0.31 19.04
CA GLU A 4 -15.52 0.20 19.12
C GLU A 4 -14.86 0.09 17.78
N THR A 5 -15.62 -0.22 16.73
CA THR A 5 -15.08 -0.45 15.40
C THR A 5 -14.48 0.80 14.77
N THR A 6 -14.98 1.99 15.17
CA THR A 6 -14.47 3.24 14.62
C THR A 6 -13.03 3.54 15.06
N LEU A 7 -12.63 3.10 16.24
CA LEU A 7 -11.26 3.28 16.73
C LEU A 7 -10.28 2.35 16.04
N ASP A 8 -10.75 1.17 15.60
CA ASP A 8 -9.94 0.18 14.92
C ASP A 8 -10.14 0.19 13.41
N ASP A 9 -10.84 1.20 12.88
CA ASP A 9 -11.09 1.31 11.45
C ASP A 9 -9.86 1.87 10.75
N ARG A 10 -8.87 1.00 10.59
CA ARG A 10 -7.57 1.34 10.05
C ARG A 10 -7.14 0.35 9.01
N TRP A 11 -6.27 0.82 8.13
CA TRP A 11 -5.52 -0.01 7.20
C TRP A 11 -4.12 -0.18 7.78
N TYR A 12 -3.75 -1.42 8.08
CA TYR A 12 -2.40 -1.72 8.53
C TYR A 12 -1.47 -1.87 7.34
N VAL A 13 -0.25 -1.40 7.53
CA VAL A 13 0.77 -1.44 6.47
C VAL A 13 1.68 -2.63 6.74
N LEU A 14 1.72 -3.54 5.79
CA LEU A 14 2.48 -4.78 5.93
C LEU A 14 3.60 -4.84 4.90
N ARG A 15 4.55 -5.71 5.15
CA ARG A 15 5.63 -6.03 4.23
C ARG A 15 5.43 -7.43 3.68
N ASP A 16 5.53 -7.54 2.37
CA ASP A 16 5.57 -8.82 1.69
C ASP A 16 7.03 -9.18 1.45
N LEU A 17 7.51 -10.20 2.13
CA LEU A 17 8.92 -10.62 2.06
C LEU A 17 9.20 -11.61 0.92
N ALA A 18 8.21 -11.91 0.11
CA ALA A 18 8.40 -12.79 -1.03
C ALA A 18 9.38 -12.18 -2.03
N ARG A 19 10.06 -13.05 -2.78
CA ARG A 19 10.98 -12.60 -3.82
C ARG A 19 10.22 -11.83 -4.91
N PRO A 20 10.85 -10.84 -5.56
CA PRO A 20 10.17 -10.06 -6.60
C PRO A 20 9.54 -10.91 -7.72
N ASN A 21 10.13 -12.06 -8.04
CA ASN A 21 9.65 -12.94 -9.11
C ASN A 21 8.85 -14.13 -8.58
N ALA A 22 8.41 -14.09 -7.33
CA ALA A 22 7.62 -15.18 -6.76
C ALA A 22 6.31 -15.32 -7.52
N LYS A 23 5.95 -16.54 -7.87
CA LYS A 23 4.69 -16.82 -8.57
C LYS A 23 3.48 -16.49 -7.69
N LYS A 24 3.62 -16.66 -6.40
CA LYS A 24 2.54 -16.44 -5.44
C LYS A 24 3.06 -15.68 -4.23
N PRO A 25 3.27 -14.37 -4.37
CA PRO A 25 3.70 -13.55 -3.24
C PRO A 25 2.65 -13.52 -2.12
N ALA A 26 3.06 -13.07 -0.94
CA ALA A 26 2.19 -13.10 0.23
C ALA A 26 0.90 -12.32 0.02
N TYR A 27 0.94 -11.17 -0.67
CA TYR A 27 -0.26 -10.39 -0.89
C TYR A 27 -1.31 -11.14 -1.72
N LYS A 28 -0.88 -11.94 -2.70
CA LYS A 28 -1.79 -12.76 -3.50
C LYS A 28 -2.40 -13.87 -2.68
N GLN A 29 -1.62 -14.47 -1.79
CA GLN A 29 -2.14 -15.49 -0.87
C GLN A 29 -3.21 -14.90 0.05
N LEU A 30 -3.00 -13.67 0.52
CA LEU A 30 -4.03 -12.96 1.30
C LEU A 30 -5.30 -12.74 0.49
N GLN A 31 -5.16 -12.26 -0.74
CA GLN A 31 -6.31 -11.96 -1.60
C GLN A 31 -7.12 -13.19 -1.93
N GLU A 32 -6.52 -14.37 -1.91
CA GLU A 32 -7.22 -15.62 -2.16
C GLU A 32 -8.13 -16.07 -1.01
N LYS A 33 -7.88 -15.56 0.20
CA LYS A 33 -8.74 -15.85 1.35
C LYS A 33 -10.07 -15.11 1.17
N PRO A 34 -11.22 -15.80 1.17
CA PRO A 34 -12.52 -15.16 0.93
C PRO A 34 -12.79 -14.00 1.89
N GLU A 35 -12.43 -14.15 3.15
CA GLU A 35 -12.65 -13.13 4.17
C GLU A 35 -11.72 -11.91 4.01
N MET A 36 -10.69 -12.03 3.17
CA MET A 36 -9.71 -10.97 2.98
C MET A 36 -9.79 -10.32 1.60
N ALA A 37 -10.60 -10.86 0.69
CA ALA A 37 -10.60 -10.42 -0.70
C ALA A 37 -10.81 -8.92 -0.88
N ASP A 38 -11.71 -8.34 -0.10
CA ASP A 38 -12.03 -6.90 -0.19
C ASP A 38 -11.23 -6.04 0.80
N CYS A 39 -10.33 -6.65 1.54
CA CYS A 39 -9.60 -5.99 2.61
C CYS A 39 -8.14 -5.76 2.31
N VAL A 40 -7.67 -6.15 1.14
CA VAL A 40 -6.25 -6.07 0.78
C VAL A 40 -6.09 -5.13 -0.40
N PHE A 41 -5.16 -4.18 -0.27
CA PHE A 41 -4.85 -3.24 -1.34
C PHE A 41 -3.34 -3.17 -1.54
N VAL A 42 -2.91 -3.31 -2.79
CA VAL A 42 -1.52 -3.16 -3.21
C VAL A 42 -1.47 -2.13 -4.32
N PRO A 43 -0.74 -1.01 -4.13
CA PRO A 43 -0.60 -0.04 -5.21
C PRO A 43 0.11 -0.67 -6.40
N LEU A 44 -0.47 -0.52 -7.57
CA LEU A 44 0.05 -1.11 -8.79
C LEU A 44 0.56 -0.03 -9.74
N LYS A 45 1.45 -0.42 -10.64
CA LYS A 45 1.89 0.41 -11.75
C LYS A 45 1.86 -0.40 -13.02
N GLN A 46 1.75 0.28 -14.15
CA GLN A 46 1.88 -0.37 -15.45
C GLN A 46 3.35 -0.63 -15.74
N HIS A 47 3.63 -1.81 -16.26
CA HIS A 47 4.97 -2.18 -16.68
C HIS A 47 4.90 -2.91 -18.01
N VAL A 48 5.80 -2.58 -18.92
CA VAL A 48 5.85 -3.17 -20.25
C VAL A 48 6.89 -4.29 -20.26
N PHE A 49 6.44 -5.49 -20.57
CA PHE A 49 7.31 -6.65 -20.75
C PHE A 49 7.38 -7.00 -22.24
N LYS A 50 8.48 -7.59 -22.66
CA LYS A 50 8.58 -8.22 -23.97
C LYS A 50 8.44 -9.73 -23.80
N GLU A 51 7.41 -10.29 -24.42
CA GLU A 51 7.17 -11.72 -24.42
C GLU A 51 6.97 -12.17 -25.86
N TYR A 52 7.79 -13.13 -26.31
CA TYR A 52 7.72 -13.66 -27.67
C TYR A 52 7.78 -12.56 -28.75
N GLY A 53 8.60 -11.54 -28.51
CA GLY A 53 8.74 -10.41 -29.42
C GLY A 53 7.59 -9.40 -29.39
N LYS A 54 6.60 -9.60 -28.57
CA LYS A 54 5.46 -8.69 -28.42
C LYS A 54 5.54 -7.90 -27.13
N ARG A 55 5.05 -6.66 -27.17
CA ARG A 55 4.94 -5.82 -25.97
C ARG A 55 3.68 -6.21 -25.22
N VAL A 56 3.85 -6.57 -23.95
CA VAL A 56 2.74 -6.91 -23.05
C VAL A 56 2.73 -5.93 -21.89
N VAL A 57 1.59 -5.29 -21.66
CA VAL A 57 1.42 -4.37 -20.53
C VAL A 57 0.78 -5.14 -19.39
N ARG A 58 1.40 -5.08 -18.22
CA ARG A 58 0.86 -5.72 -17.00
C ARG A 58 0.90 -4.74 -15.85
N PHE A 59 -0.02 -4.95 -14.91
CA PHE A 59 -0.01 -4.23 -13.64
C PHE A 59 0.81 -5.03 -12.64
N VAL A 60 1.81 -4.37 -12.07
CA VAL A 60 2.70 -4.98 -11.06
C VAL A 60 2.76 -4.07 -9.83
N PRO A 61 3.03 -4.62 -8.64
CA PRO A 61 3.17 -3.77 -7.46
C PRO A 61 4.21 -2.68 -7.68
N TYR A 62 3.85 -1.44 -7.33
CA TYR A 62 4.77 -0.31 -7.41
C TYR A 62 5.95 -0.52 -6.46
N MET A 63 5.64 -0.88 -5.22
CA MET A 63 6.63 -1.30 -4.24
C MET A 63 6.31 -2.76 -3.91
N PRO A 64 7.16 -3.71 -4.34
CA PRO A 64 6.81 -5.13 -4.21
C PRO A 64 6.51 -5.60 -2.79
N ASP A 65 7.04 -4.91 -1.81
CA ASP A 65 6.86 -5.29 -0.41
C ASP A 65 5.78 -4.48 0.34
N LEU A 66 5.04 -3.62 -0.35
CA LEU A 66 4.05 -2.75 0.29
C LEU A 66 2.64 -3.33 0.13
N VAL A 67 2.00 -3.62 1.26
CA VAL A 67 0.65 -4.19 1.30
C VAL A 67 -0.17 -3.45 2.36
N PHE A 68 -1.39 -3.06 2.00
CA PHE A 68 -2.34 -2.45 2.95
C PHE A 68 -3.48 -3.43 3.23
N VAL A 69 -3.83 -3.58 4.50
CA VAL A 69 -4.89 -4.49 4.91
C VAL A 69 -5.87 -3.78 5.83
N HIS A 70 -7.16 -3.84 5.46
CA HIS A 70 -8.25 -3.23 6.22
C HIS A 70 -8.87 -4.27 7.16
N LYS A 71 -8.26 -4.44 8.31
CA LYS A 71 -8.72 -5.32 9.37
C LYS A 71 -8.26 -4.77 10.71
N SER A 72 -8.95 -5.14 11.79
CA SER A 72 -8.43 -4.83 13.12
C SER A 72 -7.15 -5.61 13.37
N LYS A 73 -6.30 -5.07 14.21
CA LYS A 73 -5.06 -5.75 14.58
C LYS A 73 -5.36 -7.11 15.21
N GLN A 74 -6.41 -7.18 15.99
CA GLN A 74 -6.84 -8.42 16.66
C GLN A 74 -7.18 -9.52 15.64
N GLU A 75 -7.85 -9.14 14.54
CA GLU A 75 -8.18 -10.08 13.48
C GLU A 75 -6.96 -10.42 12.61
N LEU A 76 -6.07 -9.45 12.44
CA LEU A 76 -4.93 -9.57 11.57
C LEU A 76 -3.76 -10.34 12.19
N ASP A 77 -3.58 -10.23 13.51
CA ASP A 77 -2.47 -10.90 14.21
C ASP A 77 -2.37 -12.41 13.92
N PRO A 78 -3.48 -13.19 13.98
CA PRO A 78 -3.38 -14.61 13.65
C PRO A 78 -2.94 -14.87 12.21
N ILE A 79 -3.42 -14.04 11.28
CA ILE A 79 -3.09 -14.18 9.87
C ILE A 79 -1.59 -13.94 9.63
N VAL A 80 -1.07 -12.86 10.22
CA VAL A 80 0.36 -12.54 10.11
C VAL A 80 1.22 -13.64 10.75
N ARG A 81 0.74 -14.20 11.85
CA ARG A 81 1.45 -15.29 12.53
C ARG A 81 1.54 -16.54 11.67
N GLU A 82 0.52 -16.83 10.90
CA GLU A 82 0.47 -18.00 10.02
C GLU A 82 1.23 -17.81 8.70
N MET A 83 1.56 -16.58 8.34
CA MET A 83 2.21 -16.28 7.08
C MET A 83 3.62 -15.74 7.33
N PRO A 84 4.65 -16.61 7.23
CA PRO A 84 6.04 -16.19 7.57
C PRO A 84 6.56 -15.08 6.67
N LEU A 85 6.06 -14.96 5.44
CA LEU A 85 6.52 -13.95 4.50
C LEU A 85 5.77 -12.63 4.65
N LEU A 86 4.88 -12.53 5.62
CA LEU A 86 4.09 -11.32 5.86
C LEU A 86 4.47 -10.75 7.23
N GLN A 87 4.83 -9.47 7.26
CA GLN A 87 5.20 -8.79 8.49
C GLN A 87 4.57 -7.41 8.58
N TYR A 88 4.30 -6.96 9.79
CA TYR A 88 3.91 -5.57 10.01
C TYR A 88 5.09 -4.65 9.73
N ARG A 89 4.78 -3.47 9.20
CA ARG A 89 5.72 -2.34 9.25
C ARG A 89 5.53 -1.63 10.58
N TYR A 90 6.62 -1.17 11.15
CA TYR A 90 6.58 -0.50 12.44
C TYR A 90 6.90 0.98 12.29
N VAL A 91 6.29 1.79 13.14
CA VAL A 91 6.50 3.23 13.12
C VAL A 91 7.91 3.54 13.61
N ARG A 92 8.66 4.29 12.79
CA ARG A 92 10.00 4.71 13.16
C ARG A 92 9.90 5.87 14.17
N GLY A 93 10.60 5.75 15.29
CA GLY A 93 10.60 6.78 16.32
C GLY A 93 9.37 6.79 17.23
N GLY A 94 8.43 5.88 17.00
CA GLY A 94 7.27 5.68 17.86
C GLY A 94 7.57 4.73 19.01
N LYS A 95 6.50 4.22 19.63
CA LYS A 95 6.64 3.20 20.66
C LYS A 95 7.23 1.94 20.05
N GLN A 96 7.95 1.18 20.87
CA GLN A 96 8.54 -0.08 20.42
C GLN A 96 7.44 -1.01 19.88
N TYR A 97 7.65 -1.53 18.69
CA TYR A 97 6.71 -2.44 18.02
C TYR A 97 5.33 -1.84 17.74
N GLU A 98 5.26 -0.53 17.56
CA GLU A 98 4.02 0.11 17.14
C GLU A 98 3.79 -0.17 15.64
N ALA A 99 2.76 -0.94 15.33
CA ALA A 99 2.42 -1.27 13.95
C ALA A 99 1.96 -0.02 13.20
N MET A 100 2.47 0.17 12.00
CA MET A 100 2.09 1.30 11.14
C MET A 100 0.69 1.09 10.61
N SER A 101 -0.14 2.12 10.72
CA SER A 101 -1.51 2.07 10.20
C SER A 101 -1.97 3.44 9.71
N VAL A 102 -2.98 3.42 8.85
CA VAL A 102 -3.60 4.62 8.28
C VAL A 102 -5.09 4.54 8.57
N ARG A 103 -5.69 5.66 8.99
CA ARG A 103 -7.14 5.70 9.19
C ARG A 103 -7.85 5.43 7.87
N HIS A 104 -8.97 4.71 7.94
CA HIS A 104 -9.74 4.35 6.75
C HIS A 104 -10.08 5.57 5.90
N LYS A 105 -10.50 6.66 6.52
CA LYS A 105 -10.86 7.89 5.83
C LYS A 105 -9.69 8.45 5.02
N ASP A 106 -8.49 8.44 5.58
CA ASP A 106 -7.30 8.92 4.90
C ASP A 106 -6.86 7.96 3.81
N PHE A 107 -7.01 6.66 4.04
CA PHE A 107 -6.69 5.66 3.05
C PHE A 107 -7.60 5.73 1.83
N GLU A 108 -8.88 6.03 2.01
CA GLU A 108 -9.81 6.18 0.90
C GLU A 108 -9.34 7.25 -0.08
N LYS A 109 -8.83 8.37 0.45
CA LYS A 109 -8.29 9.45 -0.40
C LYS A 109 -7.13 8.95 -1.25
N PHE A 110 -6.23 8.18 -0.65
CA PHE A 110 -5.10 7.61 -1.36
C PHE A 110 -5.56 6.63 -2.43
N ARG A 111 -6.45 5.70 -2.07
CA ARG A 111 -6.98 4.70 -3.00
C ARG A 111 -7.70 5.36 -4.17
N ASP A 112 -8.51 6.37 -3.90
CA ASP A 112 -9.24 7.09 -4.94
C ASP A 112 -8.27 7.81 -5.88
N ALA A 113 -7.20 8.38 -5.34
CA ALA A 113 -6.18 9.02 -6.17
C ALA A 113 -5.50 8.01 -7.10
N VAL A 114 -5.13 6.85 -6.57
CA VAL A 114 -4.52 5.79 -7.36
C VAL A 114 -5.46 5.31 -8.47
N ASN A 115 -6.73 5.09 -8.12
CA ASN A 115 -7.72 4.62 -9.09
C ASN A 115 -8.06 5.67 -10.15
N THR A 116 -8.09 6.95 -9.77
CA THR A 116 -8.42 8.05 -10.69
C THR A 116 -7.41 8.14 -11.83
N VAL A 117 -6.14 7.87 -11.55
CA VAL A 117 -5.08 7.93 -12.56
C VAL A 117 -4.74 6.55 -13.12
N ASN A 118 -5.64 5.58 -12.97
CA ASN A 118 -5.46 4.20 -13.48
C ASN A 118 -4.16 3.55 -13.02
N ASN A 119 -3.84 3.71 -11.75
CA ASN A 119 -2.61 3.20 -11.16
C ASN A 119 -1.32 3.77 -11.79
N ASN A 120 -1.42 4.93 -12.42
CA ASN A 120 -0.27 5.61 -13.00
C ASN A 120 0.26 6.69 -12.07
N VAL A 121 0.43 6.33 -10.80
CA VAL A 121 0.93 7.21 -9.74
C VAL A 121 2.40 6.96 -9.54
N GLU A 122 3.16 8.02 -9.40
CA GLU A 122 4.57 7.93 -9.00
C GLU A 122 4.69 8.34 -7.53
N TYR A 123 5.52 7.62 -6.81
CA TYR A 123 5.73 7.82 -5.38
C TYR A 123 7.15 8.30 -5.15
N TYR A 124 7.27 9.37 -4.38
CA TYR A 124 8.58 9.96 -4.07
C TYR A 124 8.72 10.13 -2.56
N SER A 125 9.87 9.77 -2.04
CA SER A 125 10.27 10.23 -0.71
C SER A 125 10.81 11.65 -0.83
N PHE A 126 10.96 12.34 0.30
CA PHE A 126 11.55 13.66 0.27
C PHE A 126 12.96 13.66 -0.33
N ASP A 127 13.71 12.59 -0.11
CA ASP A 127 15.08 12.46 -0.64
C ASP A 127 15.12 12.23 -2.15
N GLU A 128 14.02 11.75 -2.71
CA GLU A 128 13.92 11.48 -4.14
C GLU A 128 13.40 12.65 -4.95
N VAL A 129 12.96 13.72 -4.28
CA VAL A 129 12.46 14.90 -4.97
C VAL A 129 13.61 15.58 -5.70
N ARG A 130 13.48 15.72 -7.00
CA ARG A 130 14.50 16.29 -7.90
C ARG A 130 13.92 17.44 -8.72
N PRO A 131 14.77 18.36 -9.23
CA PRO A 131 14.28 19.45 -10.05
C PRO A 131 13.44 19.03 -11.24
N GLU A 132 13.66 17.83 -11.79
CA GLU A 132 12.96 17.32 -12.96
C GLU A 132 11.46 17.15 -12.71
N ILE A 133 11.05 16.97 -11.46
CA ILE A 133 9.63 16.82 -11.13
C ILE A 133 8.98 18.13 -10.67
N TYR A 134 9.74 19.20 -10.58
CA TYR A 134 9.19 20.49 -10.22
C TYR A 134 8.17 20.94 -11.28
N GLY A 135 7.08 21.53 -10.83
CA GLY A 135 5.96 21.90 -11.68
C GLY A 135 4.93 20.80 -11.82
N SER A 136 5.25 19.57 -11.46
CA SER A 136 4.31 18.45 -11.49
C SER A 136 3.26 18.59 -10.40
N ARG A 137 2.07 18.10 -10.68
CA ARG A 137 1.03 17.99 -9.65
C ARG A 137 1.37 16.86 -8.72
N ILE A 138 1.32 17.15 -7.44
CA ILE A 138 1.62 16.15 -6.40
C ILE A 138 0.48 16.08 -5.41
N ARG A 139 0.40 14.97 -4.71
CA ARG A 139 -0.49 14.77 -3.58
C ARG A 139 0.33 14.26 -2.41
N ILE A 140 0.13 14.86 -1.26
CA ILE A 140 0.85 14.47 -0.04
C ILE A 140 0.12 13.32 0.61
N ILE A 141 0.87 12.27 0.92
CA ILE A 141 0.34 11.08 1.58
C ILE A 141 1.03 10.94 2.92
N GLY A 142 0.22 10.94 3.98
CA GLY A 142 0.71 10.86 5.34
C GLY A 142 1.04 12.20 5.95
N GLY A 143 1.12 12.25 7.27
CA GLY A 143 1.43 13.47 8.02
C GLY A 143 0.28 14.44 8.06
N ARG A 144 0.59 15.67 8.48
CA ARG A 144 -0.42 16.73 8.65
C ARG A 144 -1.06 17.18 7.35
N LEU A 145 -0.31 17.11 6.27
CA LEU A 145 -0.75 17.63 4.97
C LEU A 145 -1.32 16.54 4.07
N ASP A 146 -1.62 15.40 4.64
CA ASP A 146 -2.17 14.29 3.88
C ASP A 146 -3.42 14.69 3.11
N GLY A 147 -3.47 14.31 1.85
CA GLY A 147 -4.58 14.60 0.97
C GLY A 147 -4.51 15.95 0.26
N PHE A 148 -3.61 16.84 0.66
CA PHE A 148 -3.43 18.10 -0.05
C PHE A 148 -2.77 17.84 -1.41
N GLU A 149 -3.25 18.57 -2.39
CA GLU A 149 -2.72 18.53 -3.74
C GLU A 149 -2.11 19.87 -4.11
N GLY A 150 -1.16 19.84 -5.00
CA GLY A 150 -0.51 21.04 -5.47
C GLY A 150 0.51 20.74 -6.54
N ARG A 151 1.27 21.78 -6.89
CA ARG A 151 2.39 21.64 -7.80
C ARG A 151 3.68 21.75 -7.01
N LEU A 152 4.63 20.93 -7.37
CA LEU A 152 5.95 20.99 -6.77
C LEU A 152 6.69 22.19 -7.38
N MET A 153 7.08 23.08 -6.52
CA MET A 153 7.79 24.30 -6.92
C MET A 153 9.26 24.20 -6.53
#